data_eb648384db540dcabfb29c30894c87b2
#
_entry.id   eb648384db540dcabfb29c30894c87b2
#
_cell.length_a   1.000
_cell.length_b   1.000
_cell.length_c   1.000
_cell.angle_alpha   90.00
_cell.angle_beta   90.00
_cell.angle_gamma   90.00
#
_symmetry.space_group_name_H-M   'P 1'
#
loop_
_entity.id
_entity.type
_entity.pdbx_description
1 polymer ?
#
loop_
_entity_poly.entity_id
_entity_poly.type
_entity_poly.pdbx_seq_one_letter_code
_entity_poly.pdbx_strand_id
1 'polypeptide(L)'
;MKRWSLLLAITLLVCFSGVALAGEKLMVYTSMKESLIGTLRDAFAKKHPEVSFDYYSAGAGKLMAKIAAERQSGKITADILWHSEVPDFFQLKKEGVWEKYVSPEAKAVESTVKDPDGFFTPARLGTLGLAYNTKKITAPPKGWQDMLDPRFKDGFAIANPALSGTAMMSVAMIANTFGWEYIQKLRANGAKMGAGSGQVVDDTASGDFKASLAPDYIAIDKIQKGANMGIVFPKEMLVVPSPIAIFKGTPNLKAAQKFVDFLLSKEGQTIVAGEGTLPIRADVAVDKKHGLPPADEAVKRAMKVDYLKVMEEKETIIQKFTQIMR
;
A
#
# COMPACT_ATOMS: atom_id res chain seq x y z
N MET A 1 -55.81 22.89 -68.89
CA MET A 1 -54.55 23.48 -68.37
C MET A 1 -54.54 23.31 -66.87
N LYS A 2 -53.92 22.30 -66.29
CA LYS A 2 -53.84 22.04 -64.88
C LYS A 2 -52.40 22.28 -64.38
N ARG A 3 -52.20 23.25 -63.51
CA ARG A 3 -50.92 23.55 -62.89
C ARG A 3 -50.74 22.61 -61.68
N TRP A 4 -49.68 21.83 -61.72
CA TRP A 4 -49.25 21.02 -60.56
C TRP A 4 -48.19 21.77 -59.78
N SER A 5 -48.53 22.08 -58.55
CA SER A 5 -47.60 22.67 -57.57
C SER A 5 -46.90 21.54 -56.88
N LEU A 6 -45.57 21.42 -57.02
CA LEU A 6 -44.71 20.49 -56.29
C LEU A 6 -44.33 21.16 -54.97
N LEU A 7 -44.84 20.65 -53.86
CA LEU A 7 -44.37 20.99 -52.50
C LEU A 7 -43.16 20.15 -52.19
N LEU A 8 -42.00 20.78 -52.11
CA LEU A 8 -40.73 20.16 -51.66
C LEU A 8 -40.69 20.23 -50.14
N ALA A 9 -40.93 19.12 -49.46
CA ALA A 9 -40.74 18.98 -47.99
C ALA A 9 -39.25 18.75 -47.72
N ILE A 10 -38.54 19.75 -47.22
CA ILE A 10 -37.17 19.64 -46.71
C ILE A 10 -37.25 19.10 -45.29
N THR A 11 -36.97 17.82 -45.13
CA THR A 11 -36.80 17.18 -43.80
C THR A 11 -35.42 17.50 -43.29
N LEU A 12 -35.33 18.41 -42.33
CA LEU A 12 -34.09 18.77 -41.63
C LEU A 12 -33.73 17.64 -40.68
N LEU A 13 -32.82 16.76 -41.09
CA LEU A 13 -32.26 15.71 -40.24
C LEU A 13 -31.25 16.34 -39.30
N VAL A 14 -31.67 16.68 -38.07
CA VAL A 14 -30.79 17.12 -37.02
C VAL A 14 -30.00 15.89 -36.51
N CYS A 15 -28.82 15.69 -37.07
CA CYS A 15 -27.87 14.74 -36.53
C CYS A 15 -27.41 15.26 -35.16
N PHE A 16 -28.02 14.77 -34.09
CA PHE A 16 -27.43 14.83 -32.73
C PHE A 16 -26.16 13.95 -32.77
N SER A 17 -25.05 14.57 -33.13
CA SER A 17 -23.73 14.00 -32.89
C SER A 17 -23.56 13.97 -31.36
N GLY A 18 -23.99 12.87 -30.75
CA GLY A 18 -23.62 12.59 -29.37
C GLY A 18 -22.08 12.54 -29.31
N VAL A 19 -21.50 13.62 -28.84
CA VAL A 19 -20.10 13.59 -28.42
C VAL A 19 -20.08 12.56 -27.32
N ALA A 20 -19.67 11.33 -27.66
CA ALA A 20 -19.26 10.34 -26.68
C ALA A 20 -18.13 11.01 -25.91
N LEU A 21 -18.43 11.59 -24.77
CA LEU A 21 -17.42 11.99 -23.80
C LEU A 21 -16.65 10.70 -23.48
N ALA A 22 -15.47 10.56 -24.07
CA ALA A 22 -14.55 9.50 -23.66
C ALA A 22 -14.43 9.65 -22.14
N GLY A 23 -14.95 8.66 -21.40
CA GLY A 23 -14.96 8.71 -19.93
C GLY A 23 -13.57 8.98 -19.41
N GLU A 24 -13.47 9.73 -18.33
CA GLU A 24 -12.19 9.96 -17.65
C GLU A 24 -11.56 8.59 -17.34
N LYS A 25 -10.26 8.45 -17.53
CA LYS A 25 -9.52 7.22 -17.20
C LYS A 25 -8.68 7.48 -15.95
N LEU A 26 -8.44 6.44 -15.19
CA LEU A 26 -7.53 6.47 -14.06
C LEU A 26 -6.75 5.17 -14.00
N MET A 27 -5.41 5.27 -14.04
CA MET A 27 -4.50 4.14 -13.84
C MET A 27 -3.70 4.33 -12.56
N VAL A 28 -3.86 3.42 -11.60
CA VAL A 28 -3.15 3.44 -10.31
C VAL A 28 -2.12 2.32 -10.24
N TYR A 29 -0.85 2.68 -10.04
CA TYR A 29 0.17 1.71 -9.64
C TYR A 29 0.19 1.60 -8.12
N THR A 30 0.06 0.37 -7.61
CA THR A 30 -0.08 0.20 -6.16
C THR A 30 0.55 -1.09 -5.64
N SER A 31 1.04 -1.05 -4.41
CA SER A 31 1.42 -2.26 -3.68
C SER A 31 0.29 -2.84 -2.84
N MET A 32 -0.90 -2.21 -2.85
CA MET A 32 -2.08 -2.75 -2.18
C MET A 32 -2.60 -3.98 -2.91
N LYS A 33 -3.02 -4.99 -2.16
CA LYS A 33 -3.61 -6.21 -2.72
C LYS A 33 -5.06 -5.97 -3.12
N GLU A 34 -5.57 -6.89 -3.94
CA GLU A 34 -6.93 -6.87 -4.47
C GLU A 34 -8.00 -6.63 -3.39
N SER A 35 -7.86 -7.25 -2.23
CA SER A 35 -8.79 -7.06 -1.11
C SER A 35 -8.97 -5.58 -0.73
N LEU A 36 -7.91 -4.78 -0.77
CA LEU A 36 -7.98 -3.36 -0.43
C LEU A 36 -8.24 -2.47 -1.64
N ILE A 37 -7.41 -2.59 -2.70
CA ILE A 37 -7.56 -1.69 -3.86
C ILE A 37 -8.83 -1.96 -4.66
N GLY A 38 -9.27 -3.23 -4.73
CA GLY A 38 -10.51 -3.63 -5.39
C GLY A 38 -11.74 -3.05 -4.70
N THR A 39 -11.81 -3.17 -3.36
CA THR A 39 -12.91 -2.59 -2.57
C THR A 39 -12.98 -1.08 -2.74
N LEU A 40 -11.84 -0.40 -2.72
CA LEU A 40 -11.77 1.05 -2.94
C LEU A 40 -12.17 1.45 -4.37
N ARG A 41 -11.70 0.71 -5.39
CA ARG A 41 -12.11 0.91 -6.79
C ARG A 41 -13.63 0.81 -6.93
N ASP A 42 -14.22 -0.24 -6.38
CA ASP A 42 -15.66 -0.50 -6.54
C ASP A 42 -16.51 0.57 -5.83
N ALA A 43 -16.06 1.05 -4.68
CA ALA A 43 -16.70 2.15 -3.99
C ALA A 43 -16.52 3.50 -4.72
N PHE A 44 -15.32 3.77 -5.24
CA PHE A 44 -15.04 4.95 -6.05
C PHE A 44 -15.86 4.98 -7.33
N ALA A 45 -15.96 3.85 -8.05
CA ALA A 45 -16.74 3.73 -9.28
C ALA A 45 -18.24 3.99 -9.08
N LYS A 46 -18.80 3.64 -7.90
CA LYS A 46 -20.20 3.98 -7.57
C LYS A 46 -20.41 5.49 -7.42
N LYS A 47 -19.41 6.21 -6.94
CA LYS A 47 -19.46 7.67 -6.72
C LYS A 47 -19.08 8.47 -7.96
N HIS A 48 -18.21 7.91 -8.78
CA HIS A 48 -17.65 8.50 -9.99
C HIS A 48 -17.80 7.56 -11.20
N PRO A 49 -19.04 7.26 -11.62
CA PRO A 49 -19.30 6.31 -12.71
C PRO A 49 -18.75 6.77 -14.06
N GLU A 50 -18.42 8.06 -14.19
CA GLU A 50 -17.78 8.65 -15.35
C GLU A 50 -16.29 8.29 -15.49
N VAL A 51 -15.66 7.76 -14.41
CA VAL A 51 -14.23 7.42 -14.37
C VAL A 51 -14.03 5.92 -14.53
N SER A 52 -13.36 5.51 -15.61
CA SER A 52 -12.88 4.13 -15.78
C SER A 52 -11.61 3.95 -14.96
N PHE A 53 -11.70 3.17 -13.87
CA PHE A 53 -10.61 2.97 -12.90
C PHE A 53 -9.93 1.63 -13.09
N ASP A 54 -8.65 1.67 -13.47
CA ASP A 54 -7.77 0.50 -13.59
C ASP A 54 -6.60 0.61 -12.62
N TYR A 55 -6.02 -0.52 -12.24
CA TYR A 55 -4.82 -0.54 -11.40
C TYR A 55 -3.88 -1.68 -11.77
N TYR A 56 -2.60 -1.47 -11.48
CA TYR A 56 -1.58 -2.50 -11.53
C TYR A 56 -1.02 -2.73 -10.13
N SER A 57 -1.33 -3.90 -9.55
CA SER A 57 -0.88 -4.28 -8.21
C SER A 57 0.37 -5.15 -8.28
N ALA A 58 1.47 -4.68 -7.68
CA ALA A 58 2.74 -5.39 -7.57
C ALA A 58 3.52 -4.93 -6.34
N GLY A 59 4.54 -5.70 -5.93
CA GLY A 59 5.46 -5.25 -4.87
C GLY A 59 6.22 -3.98 -5.27
N ALA A 60 6.61 -3.17 -4.29
CA ALA A 60 7.24 -1.85 -4.53
C ALA A 60 8.44 -1.93 -5.48
N GLY A 61 9.34 -2.90 -5.31
CA GLY A 61 10.49 -3.08 -6.20
C GLY A 61 10.09 -3.29 -7.68
N LYS A 62 9.03 -4.07 -7.94
CA LYS A 62 8.52 -4.26 -9.32
C LYS A 62 7.86 -2.99 -9.86
N LEU A 63 7.14 -2.25 -9.02
CA LEU A 63 6.56 -0.96 -9.40
C LEU A 63 7.64 0.04 -9.78
N MET A 64 8.68 0.17 -8.95
CA MET A 64 9.79 1.10 -9.21
C MET A 64 10.56 0.73 -10.47
N ALA A 65 10.83 -0.56 -10.72
CA ALA A 65 11.46 -1.02 -11.95
C ALA A 65 10.61 -0.70 -13.19
N LYS A 66 9.29 -0.90 -13.11
CA LYS A 66 8.35 -0.54 -14.18
C LYS A 66 8.34 0.97 -14.44
N ILE A 67 8.25 1.78 -13.38
CA ILE A 67 8.28 3.25 -13.50
C ILE A 67 9.60 3.71 -14.13
N ALA A 68 10.73 3.14 -13.72
CA ALA A 68 12.03 3.47 -14.29
C ALA A 68 12.11 3.16 -15.80
N ALA A 69 11.63 1.98 -16.23
CA ALA A 69 11.57 1.60 -17.63
C ALA A 69 10.64 2.51 -18.45
N GLU A 70 9.48 2.87 -17.91
CA GLU A 70 8.54 3.79 -18.56
C GLU A 70 9.11 5.21 -18.68
N ARG A 71 9.81 5.70 -17.68
CA ARG A 71 10.53 6.99 -17.75
C ARG A 71 11.61 7.00 -18.82
N GLN A 72 12.36 5.91 -18.97
CA GLN A 72 13.35 5.77 -20.05
C GLN A 72 12.68 5.79 -21.44
N SER A 73 11.46 5.27 -21.56
CA SER A 73 10.68 5.34 -22.78
C SER A 73 9.98 6.70 -23.02
N GLY A 74 10.15 7.63 -22.08
CA GLY A 74 9.60 8.99 -22.17
C GLY A 74 8.17 9.15 -21.68
N LYS A 75 7.50 8.08 -21.18
CA LYS A 75 6.11 8.16 -20.73
C LYS A 75 5.80 7.19 -19.60
N ILE A 76 5.36 7.72 -18.45
CA ILE A 76 4.74 6.93 -17.38
C ILE A 76 3.28 6.72 -17.75
N THR A 77 2.80 5.47 -17.68
CA THR A 77 1.41 5.12 -18.04
C THR A 77 0.45 5.23 -16.86
N ALA A 78 0.97 5.24 -15.63
CA ALA A 78 0.16 5.47 -14.45
C ALA A 78 -0.12 6.97 -14.23
N ASP A 79 -1.27 7.25 -13.61
CA ASP A 79 -1.64 8.59 -13.13
C ASP A 79 -1.24 8.78 -11.67
N ILE A 80 -1.26 7.69 -10.90
CA ILE A 80 -1.03 7.68 -9.46
C ILE A 80 -0.07 6.55 -9.08
N LEU A 81 0.80 6.82 -8.10
CA LEU A 81 1.51 5.81 -7.32
C LEU A 81 0.98 5.81 -5.89
N TRP A 82 0.64 4.60 -5.38
CA TRP A 82 0.28 4.38 -3.99
C TRP A 82 0.93 3.10 -3.45
N HIS A 83 2.00 3.22 -2.68
CA HIS A 83 2.67 2.05 -2.10
C HIS A 83 3.31 2.33 -0.72
N SER A 84 3.81 1.27 -0.07
CA SER A 84 4.23 1.30 1.33
C SER A 84 5.75 1.44 1.49
N GLU A 85 6.38 2.36 0.76
CA GLU A 85 7.81 2.65 0.87
C GLU A 85 8.05 4.15 0.72
N VAL A 86 8.03 4.86 1.84
CA VAL A 86 8.15 6.33 1.91
C VAL A 86 9.41 6.88 1.22
N PRO A 87 10.61 6.25 1.34
CA PRO A 87 11.83 6.70 0.69
C PRO A 87 11.71 6.90 -0.82
N ASP A 88 10.96 6.04 -1.53
CA ASP A 88 10.76 6.18 -2.98
C ASP A 88 10.05 7.48 -3.35
N PHE A 89 9.12 7.94 -2.51
CA PHE A 89 8.42 9.21 -2.76
C PHE A 89 9.33 10.41 -2.62
N PHE A 90 10.24 10.39 -1.66
CA PHE A 90 11.27 11.43 -1.53
C PHE A 90 12.24 11.41 -2.70
N GLN A 91 12.66 10.22 -3.16
CA GLN A 91 13.54 10.08 -4.32
C GLN A 91 12.88 10.63 -5.58
N LEU A 92 11.67 10.20 -5.88
CA LEU A 92 10.92 10.66 -7.06
C LEU A 92 10.55 12.16 -6.96
N LYS A 93 10.39 12.71 -5.73
CA LYS A 93 10.24 14.15 -5.51
C LYS A 93 11.50 14.91 -5.90
N LYS A 94 12.70 14.46 -5.47
CA LYS A 94 13.99 15.05 -5.89
C LYS A 94 14.15 15.06 -7.41
N GLU A 95 13.61 14.06 -8.08
CA GLU A 95 13.65 13.90 -9.53
C GLU A 95 12.55 14.68 -10.27
N GLY A 96 11.69 15.42 -9.56
CA GLY A 96 10.64 16.27 -10.15
C GLY A 96 9.52 15.50 -10.85
N VAL A 97 9.24 14.25 -10.41
CA VAL A 97 8.30 13.31 -11.05
C VAL A 97 6.84 13.56 -10.61
N TRP A 98 6.64 14.22 -9.48
CA TRP A 98 5.31 14.42 -8.90
C TRP A 98 4.62 15.69 -9.35
N GLU A 99 3.30 15.60 -9.55
CA GLU A 99 2.40 16.74 -9.61
C GLU A 99 2.09 17.23 -8.18
N LYS A 100 2.08 18.55 -8.00
CA LYS A 100 1.72 19.12 -6.71
C LYS A 100 0.21 19.10 -6.53
N TYR A 101 -0.26 18.39 -5.52
CA TYR A 101 -1.68 18.37 -5.15
C TYR A 101 -1.89 18.20 -3.66
N VAL A 102 -2.59 19.13 -3.05
CA VAL A 102 -3.02 19.06 -1.66
C VAL A 102 -4.53 18.85 -1.63
N SER A 103 -4.96 17.65 -1.32
CA SER A 103 -6.37 17.31 -1.16
C SER A 103 -7.04 18.18 -0.08
N PRO A 104 -8.27 18.66 -0.27
CA PRO A 104 -9.06 19.30 0.80
C PRO A 104 -9.20 18.41 2.05
N GLU A 105 -9.22 17.09 1.86
CA GLU A 105 -9.32 16.07 2.91
C GLU A 105 -8.02 15.93 3.73
N ALA A 106 -6.88 16.39 3.21
CA ALA A 106 -5.59 16.30 3.90
C ALA A 106 -5.55 17.07 5.25
N LYS A 107 -6.50 17.98 5.49
CA LYS A 107 -6.64 18.68 6.79
C LYS A 107 -6.96 17.72 7.94
N ALA A 108 -7.68 16.64 7.66
CA ALA A 108 -8.06 15.63 8.65
C ALA A 108 -7.03 14.49 8.79
N VAL A 109 -5.92 14.55 8.04
CA VAL A 109 -4.85 13.54 8.07
C VAL A 109 -3.89 13.86 9.21
N GLU A 110 -3.87 12.98 10.21
CA GLU A 110 -2.89 13.02 11.30
C GLU A 110 -1.70 12.14 10.94
N SER A 111 -0.65 12.72 10.40
CA SER A 111 0.57 11.97 10.11
C SER A 111 1.79 12.85 10.25
N THR A 112 2.82 12.28 10.86
CA THR A 112 4.15 12.86 10.98
C THR A 112 4.93 12.84 9.65
N VAL A 113 4.42 12.19 8.62
CA VAL A 113 5.08 11.97 7.31
C VAL A 113 4.36 12.71 6.18
N LYS A 114 3.79 13.88 6.47
CA LYS A 114 3.26 14.77 5.41
C LYS A 114 4.44 15.42 4.68
N ASP A 115 4.37 15.40 3.36
CA ASP A 115 5.26 16.26 2.58
C ASP A 115 4.84 17.73 2.73
N PRO A 116 5.70 18.61 3.28
CA PRO A 116 5.34 20.02 3.49
C PRO A 116 5.09 20.78 2.19
N ASP A 117 5.66 20.30 1.08
CA ASP A 117 5.52 20.93 -0.23
C ASP A 117 4.26 20.45 -0.98
N GLY A 118 3.58 19.42 -0.49
CA GLY A 118 2.30 18.94 -1.02
C GLY A 118 2.40 18.07 -2.28
N PHE A 119 3.50 17.33 -2.47
CA PHE A 119 3.66 16.42 -3.58
C PHE A 119 3.15 15.00 -3.30
N PHE A 120 3.10 14.61 -2.04
CA PHE A 120 2.51 13.34 -1.63
C PHE A 120 1.88 13.44 -0.24
N THR A 121 0.94 12.54 0.05
CA THR A 121 0.25 12.48 1.33
C THR A 121 0.13 11.03 1.77
N PRO A 122 0.34 10.68 3.07
CA PRO A 122 -0.01 9.36 3.57
C PRO A 122 -1.49 9.07 3.32
N ALA A 123 -1.80 7.86 2.87
CA ALA A 123 -3.18 7.45 2.58
C ALA A 123 -3.67 6.29 3.47
N ARG A 124 -2.76 5.64 4.21
CA ARG A 124 -3.02 4.73 5.32
C ARG A 124 -1.78 4.59 6.18
N LEU A 125 -1.95 4.08 7.39
CA LEU A 125 -0.86 3.64 8.25
C LEU A 125 -0.83 2.12 8.25
N GLY A 126 -0.05 1.53 7.34
CA GLY A 126 0.15 0.08 7.35
C GLY A 126 0.92 -0.34 8.58
N THR A 127 0.53 -1.45 9.20
CA THR A 127 1.29 -2.06 10.29
C THR A 127 1.76 -3.45 9.88
N LEU A 128 2.81 -3.93 10.53
CA LEU A 128 3.21 -5.32 10.42
C LEU A 128 3.21 -5.95 11.79
N GLY A 129 2.62 -7.15 11.82
CA GLY A 129 2.57 -7.98 13.02
C GLY A 129 3.34 -9.28 12.84
N LEU A 130 3.46 -10.00 13.93
CA LEU A 130 3.96 -11.37 13.97
C LEU A 130 2.78 -12.30 13.69
N ALA A 131 2.61 -12.71 12.43
CA ALA A 131 1.62 -13.72 12.06
C ALA A 131 2.17 -15.11 12.37
N TYR A 132 1.30 -16.02 12.78
CA TYR A 132 1.67 -17.39 13.12
C TYR A 132 0.58 -18.38 12.69
N ASN A 133 0.98 -19.59 12.34
CA ASN A 133 0.05 -20.68 12.04
C ASN A 133 -0.44 -21.32 13.35
N THR A 134 -1.73 -21.26 13.62
CA THR A 134 -2.34 -21.71 14.88
C THR A 134 -2.30 -23.23 15.09
N LYS A 135 -2.11 -24.02 14.02
CA LYS A 135 -1.91 -25.48 14.14
C LYS A 135 -0.47 -25.83 14.53
N LYS A 136 0.51 -24.96 14.24
CA LYS A 136 1.91 -25.19 14.55
C LYS A 136 2.38 -24.48 15.82
N ILE A 137 1.80 -23.34 16.13
CA ILE A 137 2.09 -22.50 17.29
C ILE A 137 0.82 -22.33 18.11
N THR A 138 0.70 -23.10 19.18
CA THR A 138 -0.47 -23.07 20.08
C THR A 138 -0.44 -21.91 21.07
N ALA A 139 0.77 -21.44 21.46
CA ALA A 139 0.96 -20.27 22.31
C ALA A 139 1.42 -19.09 21.46
N PRO A 140 0.56 -18.04 21.26
CA PRO A 140 0.92 -16.87 20.46
C PRO A 140 2.23 -16.21 20.92
N PRO A 141 3.03 -15.62 20.00
CA PRO A 141 4.16 -14.79 20.38
C PRO A 141 3.67 -13.56 21.14
N LYS A 142 4.49 -13.05 22.08
CA LYS A 142 4.19 -11.84 22.86
C LYS A 142 4.93 -10.62 22.33
N GLY A 143 6.03 -10.85 21.62
CA GLY A 143 6.88 -9.77 21.12
C GLY A 143 8.06 -10.25 20.29
N TRP A 144 8.93 -9.33 19.94
CA TRP A 144 10.06 -9.56 19.04
C TRP A 144 11.03 -10.61 19.56
N GLN A 145 11.30 -10.64 20.89
CA GLN A 145 12.26 -11.59 21.47
C GLN A 145 11.79 -13.04 21.35
N ASP A 146 10.48 -13.28 21.31
CA ASP A 146 9.95 -14.62 21.15
C ASP A 146 10.35 -15.27 19.80
N MET A 147 10.66 -14.45 18.78
CA MET A 147 11.12 -14.97 17.49
C MET A 147 12.50 -15.62 17.57
N LEU A 148 13.23 -15.44 18.67
CA LEU A 148 14.49 -16.12 18.96
C LEU A 148 14.29 -17.41 19.76
N ASP A 149 13.07 -17.71 20.20
CA ASP A 149 12.73 -18.92 20.97
C ASP A 149 12.84 -20.17 20.07
N PRO A 150 13.37 -21.30 20.59
CA PRO A 150 13.46 -22.57 19.83
C PRO A 150 12.15 -23.07 19.20
N ARG A 151 10.98 -22.70 19.75
CA ARG A 151 9.68 -23.06 19.17
C ARG A 151 9.51 -22.50 17.75
N PHE A 152 10.15 -21.38 17.40
CA PHE A 152 10.16 -20.77 16.08
C PHE A 152 11.35 -21.20 15.21
N LYS A 153 12.23 -22.06 15.73
CA LYS A 153 13.41 -22.52 14.99
C LYS A 153 13.02 -23.08 13.61
N ASP A 154 13.74 -22.64 12.58
CA ASP A 154 13.56 -22.97 11.16
C ASP A 154 12.17 -22.65 10.59
N GLY A 155 11.38 -21.81 11.28
CA GLY A 155 9.99 -21.57 10.94
C GLY A 155 9.56 -20.12 10.87
N PHE A 156 10.45 -19.15 11.06
CA PHE A 156 10.13 -17.73 10.92
C PHE A 156 10.56 -17.18 9.56
N ALA A 157 9.75 -16.33 8.95
CA ALA A 157 10.06 -15.72 7.66
C ALA A 157 9.85 -14.21 7.63
N ILE A 158 10.73 -13.53 6.89
CA ILE A 158 10.60 -12.12 6.52
C ILE A 158 10.64 -12.03 5.00
N ALA A 159 9.76 -11.24 4.39
CA ALA A 159 9.76 -11.05 2.95
C ALA A 159 11.05 -10.35 2.46
N ASN A 160 11.41 -10.58 1.20
CA ASN A 160 12.57 -9.94 0.58
C ASN A 160 12.37 -8.41 0.49
N PRO A 161 13.25 -7.61 1.12
CA PRO A 161 13.15 -6.15 1.10
C PRO A 161 13.35 -5.54 -0.30
N ALA A 162 14.00 -6.24 -1.23
CA ALA A 162 14.10 -5.79 -2.62
C ALA A 162 12.78 -5.90 -3.39
N LEU A 163 11.82 -6.73 -2.91
CA LEU A 163 10.55 -6.99 -3.59
C LEU A 163 9.34 -6.36 -2.90
N SER A 164 9.47 -6.05 -1.60
CA SER A 164 8.36 -5.57 -0.77
C SER A 164 8.76 -4.32 0.01
N GLY A 165 8.08 -3.20 -0.26
CA GLY A 165 8.32 -1.94 0.46
C GLY A 165 8.03 -2.03 1.96
N THR A 166 7.00 -2.78 2.37
CA THR A 166 6.76 -3.03 3.81
C THR A 166 7.89 -3.83 4.44
N ALA A 167 8.46 -4.82 3.73
CA ALA A 167 9.62 -5.56 4.23
C ALA A 167 10.86 -4.67 4.30
N MET A 168 11.10 -3.83 3.28
CA MET A 168 12.21 -2.86 3.29
C MET A 168 12.13 -1.93 4.50
N MET A 169 10.98 -1.32 4.73
CA MET A 169 10.77 -0.44 5.88
C MET A 169 10.91 -1.19 7.21
N SER A 170 10.39 -2.42 7.29
CA SER A 170 10.50 -3.24 8.50
C SER A 170 11.94 -3.59 8.85
N VAL A 171 12.73 -3.99 7.86
CA VAL A 171 14.16 -4.31 8.05
C VAL A 171 14.92 -3.07 8.55
N ALA A 172 14.67 -1.91 7.95
CA ALA A 172 15.28 -0.66 8.38
C ALA A 172 14.90 -0.31 9.84
N MET A 173 13.61 -0.40 10.19
CA MET A 173 13.11 -0.12 11.54
C MET A 173 13.62 -1.11 12.58
N ILE A 174 13.63 -2.41 12.27
CA ILE A 174 14.14 -3.47 13.15
C ILE A 174 15.64 -3.28 13.38
N ALA A 175 16.42 -3.03 12.33
CA ALA A 175 17.85 -2.80 12.42
C ALA A 175 18.18 -1.52 13.23
N ASN A 176 17.36 -0.47 13.08
CA ASN A 176 17.53 0.76 13.86
C ASN A 176 17.17 0.58 15.34
N THR A 177 16.18 -0.26 15.66
CA THR A 177 15.64 -0.43 17.01
C THR A 177 16.42 -1.49 17.82
N PHE A 178 16.74 -2.63 17.19
CA PHE A 178 17.34 -3.79 17.86
C PHE A 178 18.76 -4.10 17.37
N GLY A 179 19.28 -3.35 16.40
CA GLY A 179 20.57 -3.62 15.77
C GLY A 179 20.54 -4.76 14.76
N TRP A 180 21.59 -4.83 13.93
CA TRP A 180 21.78 -5.90 12.96
C TRP A 180 22.02 -7.26 13.62
N GLU A 181 22.54 -7.27 14.84
CA GLU A 181 22.73 -8.48 15.65
C GLU A 181 21.42 -9.22 15.93
N TYR A 182 20.32 -8.50 16.10
CA TYR A 182 19.01 -9.13 16.23
C TYR A 182 18.63 -9.92 14.96
N ILE A 183 18.87 -9.35 13.79
CA ILE A 183 18.61 -10.02 12.49
C ILE A 183 19.53 -11.23 12.32
N GLN A 184 20.81 -11.13 12.75
CA GLN A 184 21.73 -12.26 12.76
C GLN A 184 21.26 -13.38 13.69
N LYS A 185 20.74 -13.03 14.89
CA LYS A 185 20.15 -14.02 15.82
C LYS A 185 18.90 -14.68 15.24
N LEU A 186 18.04 -13.93 14.54
CA LEU A 186 16.91 -14.52 13.80
C LEU A 186 17.41 -15.55 12.77
N ARG A 187 18.45 -15.21 12.01
CA ARG A 187 19.04 -16.13 11.04
C ARG A 187 19.66 -17.36 11.72
N ALA A 188 20.36 -17.19 12.83
CA ALA A 188 20.91 -18.28 13.62
C ALA A 188 19.81 -19.19 14.18
N ASN A 189 18.60 -18.67 14.47
CA ASN A 189 17.41 -19.45 14.80
C ASN A 189 16.71 -20.03 13.55
N GLY A 190 17.34 -19.97 12.36
CA GLY A 190 16.82 -20.54 11.13
C GLY A 190 15.76 -19.70 10.42
N ALA A 191 15.67 -18.40 10.70
CA ALA A 191 14.77 -17.51 9.95
C ALA A 191 15.14 -17.49 8.47
N LYS A 192 14.14 -17.35 7.60
CA LYS A 192 14.27 -17.38 6.15
C LYS A 192 13.81 -16.09 5.50
N MET A 193 14.42 -15.75 4.38
CA MET A 193 13.94 -14.71 3.50
C MET A 193 12.98 -15.34 2.50
N GLY A 194 11.70 -14.90 2.54
CA GLY A 194 10.71 -15.31 1.55
C GLY A 194 10.71 -14.38 0.31
N ALA A 195 9.76 -14.57 -0.60
CA ALA A 195 9.60 -13.72 -1.77
C ALA A 195 8.93 -12.37 -1.39
N GLY A 196 7.72 -12.11 -1.82
CA GLY A 196 6.95 -10.92 -1.42
C GLY A 196 6.11 -11.14 -0.17
N SER A 197 5.66 -10.06 0.46
CA SER A 197 4.87 -10.14 1.70
C SER A 197 3.60 -10.99 1.56
N GLY A 198 2.91 -10.96 0.41
CA GLY A 198 1.73 -11.81 0.19
C GLY A 198 2.08 -13.28 0.22
N GLN A 199 3.17 -13.69 -0.48
CA GLN A 199 3.61 -15.10 -0.50
C GLN A 199 4.01 -15.59 0.89
N VAL A 200 4.75 -14.79 1.64
CA VAL A 200 5.16 -15.15 3.01
C VAL A 200 3.95 -15.35 3.94
N VAL A 201 2.89 -14.56 3.77
CA VAL A 201 1.63 -14.76 4.50
C VAL A 201 0.91 -16.03 4.05
N ASP A 202 0.87 -16.32 2.74
CA ASP A 202 0.29 -17.55 2.20
C ASP A 202 1.03 -18.79 2.72
N ASP A 203 2.35 -18.78 2.73
CA ASP A 203 3.19 -19.85 3.25
C ASP A 203 3.02 -20.04 4.78
N THR A 204 2.70 -18.96 5.50
CA THR A 204 2.33 -19.06 6.93
C THR A 204 0.95 -19.68 7.11
N ALA A 205 -0.02 -19.31 6.26
CA ALA A 205 -1.37 -19.86 6.30
C ALA A 205 -1.39 -21.37 5.99
N SER A 206 -0.61 -21.82 5.00
CA SER A 206 -0.44 -23.24 4.66
C SER A 206 0.30 -24.02 5.75
N GLY A 207 1.16 -23.34 6.51
CA GLY A 207 2.02 -23.94 7.54
C GLY A 207 3.42 -24.31 7.05
N ASP A 208 3.86 -23.83 5.89
CA ASP A 208 5.23 -23.94 5.42
C ASP A 208 6.17 -23.13 6.32
N PHE A 209 5.67 -21.99 6.82
CA PHE A 209 6.27 -21.28 7.94
C PHE A 209 5.41 -21.41 9.21
N LYS A 210 6.07 -21.47 10.37
CA LYS A 210 5.42 -21.43 11.68
C LYS A 210 4.89 -20.03 11.99
N ALA A 211 5.68 -19.01 11.59
CA ALA A 211 5.38 -17.60 11.78
C ALA A 211 6.07 -16.74 10.71
N SER A 212 5.59 -15.52 10.54
CA SER A 212 6.20 -14.54 9.63
C SER A 212 5.93 -13.11 10.07
N LEU A 213 6.74 -12.21 9.55
CA LEU A 213 6.44 -10.79 9.57
C LEU A 213 5.43 -10.48 8.47
N ALA A 214 4.21 -10.09 8.86
CA ALA A 214 3.08 -9.98 7.96
C ALA A 214 2.43 -8.58 7.99
N PRO A 215 2.14 -7.97 6.83
CA PRO A 215 1.29 -6.79 6.79
C PRO A 215 -0.12 -7.08 7.34
N ASP A 216 -0.65 -6.13 8.09
CA ASP A 216 -1.92 -6.18 8.79
C ASP A 216 -3.07 -6.74 7.93
N TYR A 217 -3.55 -5.96 6.96
CA TYR A 217 -4.71 -6.31 6.15
C TYR A 217 -4.56 -7.62 5.35
N ILE A 218 -3.32 -7.99 4.96
CA ILE A 218 -3.07 -9.25 4.22
C ILE A 218 -3.30 -10.44 5.16
N ALA A 219 -2.77 -10.38 6.38
CA ALA A 219 -2.96 -11.44 7.36
C ALA A 219 -4.41 -11.48 7.86
N ILE A 220 -5.01 -10.31 8.12
CA ILE A 220 -6.40 -10.19 8.58
C ILE A 220 -7.38 -10.74 7.54
N ASP A 221 -7.20 -10.43 6.25
CA ASP A 221 -8.01 -10.99 5.16
C ASP A 221 -7.95 -12.54 5.15
N LYS A 222 -6.77 -13.12 5.30
CA LYS A 222 -6.62 -14.58 5.40
C LYS A 222 -7.31 -15.17 6.63
N ILE A 223 -7.17 -14.53 7.79
CA ILE A 223 -7.81 -14.95 9.03
C ILE A 223 -9.35 -14.91 8.88
N GLN A 224 -9.88 -13.83 8.31
CA GLN A 224 -11.32 -13.68 8.06
C GLN A 224 -11.87 -14.73 7.08
N LYS A 225 -11.06 -15.18 6.13
CA LYS A 225 -11.38 -16.26 5.19
C LYS A 225 -11.18 -17.66 5.79
N GLY A 226 -10.92 -17.77 7.09
CA GLY A 226 -10.83 -19.02 7.82
C GLY A 226 -9.46 -19.71 7.78
N ALA A 227 -8.39 -19.00 7.40
CA ALA A 227 -7.05 -19.55 7.50
C ALA A 227 -6.67 -19.85 8.96
N ASN A 228 -5.90 -20.93 9.18
CA ASN A 228 -5.40 -21.30 10.50
C ASN A 228 -4.26 -20.38 10.94
N MET A 229 -4.56 -19.10 11.12
CA MET A 229 -3.59 -18.05 11.44
C MET A 229 -4.07 -17.17 12.60
N GLY A 230 -3.10 -16.63 13.33
CA GLY A 230 -3.28 -15.50 14.22
C GLY A 230 -2.24 -14.42 13.89
N ILE A 231 -2.47 -13.20 14.36
CA ILE A 231 -1.52 -12.10 14.25
C ILE A 231 -1.42 -11.37 15.59
N VAL A 232 -0.22 -10.98 15.96
CA VAL A 232 0.07 -10.20 17.17
C VAL A 232 0.84 -8.95 16.78
N PHE A 233 0.45 -7.80 17.32
CA PHE A 233 1.16 -6.55 17.15
C PHE A 233 2.01 -6.27 18.40
N PRO A 234 3.35 -6.43 18.33
CA PRO A 234 4.25 -6.22 19.48
C PRO A 234 4.16 -4.81 20.05
N LYS A 235 4.69 -4.61 21.26
CA LYS A 235 4.72 -3.29 21.91
C LYS A 235 5.43 -2.25 21.05
N GLU A 236 6.59 -2.60 20.51
CA GLU A 236 7.31 -1.81 19.51
C GLU A 236 6.70 -2.12 18.15
N MET A 237 5.88 -1.20 17.63
CA MET A 237 5.12 -1.42 16.40
C MET A 237 5.90 -1.01 15.15
N LEU A 238 5.77 -1.82 14.12
CA LEU A 238 6.13 -1.42 12.77
C LEU A 238 4.92 -0.67 12.17
N VAL A 239 5.05 0.64 12.04
CA VAL A 239 4.05 1.50 11.40
C VAL A 239 4.66 2.11 10.15
N VAL A 240 4.11 1.75 9.01
CA VAL A 240 4.63 2.14 7.69
C VAL A 240 3.56 2.97 6.97
N PRO A 241 3.68 4.28 6.94
CA PRO A 241 2.82 5.10 6.12
C PRO A 241 2.90 4.66 4.66
N SER A 242 1.75 4.66 3.99
CA SER A 242 1.68 4.33 2.56
C SER A 242 1.28 5.60 1.81
N PRO A 243 2.24 6.38 1.30
CA PRO A 243 1.94 7.61 0.59
C PRO A 243 1.26 7.36 -0.74
N ILE A 244 0.46 8.35 -1.18
CA ILE A 244 -0.11 8.48 -2.51
C ILE A 244 0.40 9.76 -3.15
N ALA A 245 0.74 9.70 -4.44
CA ALA A 245 1.18 10.83 -5.24
C ALA A 245 0.66 10.73 -6.67
N ILE A 246 0.47 11.87 -7.32
CA ILE A 246 0.06 11.99 -8.72
C ILE A 246 1.30 12.21 -9.58
N PHE A 247 1.43 11.49 -10.69
CA PHE A 247 2.52 11.69 -11.64
C PHE A 247 2.34 13.00 -12.41
N LYS A 248 3.43 13.77 -12.51
CA LYS A 248 3.47 15.04 -13.24
C LYS A 248 3.18 14.83 -14.72
N GLY A 249 2.31 15.67 -15.27
CA GLY A 249 1.96 15.62 -16.68
C GLY A 249 0.99 14.50 -17.05
N THR A 250 0.33 13.85 -16.08
CA THR A 250 -0.77 12.93 -16.37
C THR A 250 -1.88 13.63 -17.17
N PRO A 251 -2.40 13.01 -18.24
CA PRO A 251 -3.55 13.54 -18.96
C PRO A 251 -4.87 13.42 -18.16
N ASN A 252 -4.88 12.62 -17.09
CA ASN A 252 -6.06 12.29 -16.30
C ASN A 252 -6.05 12.98 -14.92
N LEU A 253 -5.48 14.19 -14.83
CA LEU A 253 -5.25 14.89 -13.56
C LEU A 253 -6.53 15.02 -12.71
N LYS A 254 -7.67 15.36 -13.32
CA LYS A 254 -8.93 15.50 -12.59
C LYS A 254 -9.40 14.19 -11.97
N ALA A 255 -9.33 13.07 -12.70
CA ALA A 255 -9.67 11.75 -12.19
C ALA A 255 -8.71 11.33 -11.06
N ALA A 256 -7.41 11.62 -11.20
CA ALA A 256 -6.42 11.37 -10.17
C ALA A 256 -6.70 12.16 -8.87
N GLN A 257 -7.03 13.44 -8.99
CA GLN A 257 -7.42 14.28 -7.84
C GLN A 257 -8.69 13.76 -7.15
N LYS A 258 -9.73 13.41 -7.93
CA LYS A 258 -10.97 12.80 -7.39
C LYS A 258 -10.67 11.54 -6.57
N PHE A 259 -9.78 10.66 -7.06
CA PHE A 259 -9.43 9.46 -6.32
C PHE A 259 -8.61 9.73 -5.07
N VAL A 260 -7.65 10.67 -5.11
CA VAL A 260 -6.91 11.09 -3.92
C VAL A 260 -7.88 11.65 -2.87
N ASP A 261 -8.81 12.52 -3.27
CA ASP A 261 -9.82 13.08 -2.35
C ASP A 261 -10.71 11.99 -1.77
N PHE A 262 -11.21 11.08 -2.61
CA PHE A 262 -12.01 9.94 -2.16
C PHE A 262 -11.25 9.07 -1.16
N LEU A 263 -10.01 8.69 -1.46
CA LEU A 263 -9.21 7.84 -0.58
C LEU A 263 -8.93 8.50 0.77
N LEU A 264 -8.67 9.81 0.80
CA LEU A 264 -8.43 10.57 2.03
C LEU A 264 -9.71 10.98 2.77
N SER A 265 -10.89 10.84 2.15
CA SER A 265 -12.18 11.16 2.76
C SER A 265 -12.50 10.21 3.91
N LYS A 266 -13.48 10.59 4.74
CA LYS A 266 -13.99 9.70 5.80
C LYS A 266 -14.51 8.38 5.24
N GLU A 267 -15.20 8.41 4.09
CA GLU A 267 -15.72 7.22 3.41
C GLU A 267 -14.59 6.28 2.99
N GLY A 268 -13.59 6.79 2.24
CA GLY A 268 -12.44 6.00 1.82
C GLY A 268 -11.65 5.43 2.99
N GLN A 269 -11.46 6.21 4.05
CA GLN A 269 -10.75 5.76 5.25
C GLN A 269 -11.56 4.77 6.09
N THR A 270 -12.90 4.82 6.04
CA THR A 270 -13.75 3.79 6.64
C THR A 270 -13.59 2.46 5.93
N ILE A 271 -13.47 2.45 4.60
CA ILE A 271 -13.14 1.24 3.82
C ILE A 271 -11.74 0.74 4.21
N VAL A 272 -10.74 1.62 4.26
CA VAL A 272 -9.37 1.27 4.70
C VAL A 272 -9.38 0.58 6.06
N ALA A 273 -10.10 1.14 7.04
CA ALA A 273 -10.23 0.56 8.37
C ALA A 273 -10.97 -0.80 8.37
N GLY A 274 -12.01 -0.92 7.54
CA GLY A 274 -12.79 -2.16 7.37
C GLY A 274 -11.98 -3.33 6.83
N GLU A 275 -10.99 -3.05 5.97
CA GLU A 275 -10.06 -4.03 5.42
C GLU A 275 -8.95 -4.46 6.42
N GLY A 276 -8.97 -3.95 7.65
CA GLY A 276 -8.05 -4.38 8.70
C GLY A 276 -6.69 -3.70 8.66
N THR A 277 -6.63 -2.44 8.26
CA THR A 277 -5.44 -1.59 8.36
C THR A 277 -5.76 -0.23 8.96
N LEU A 278 -4.76 0.46 9.53
CA LEU A 278 -5.02 1.70 10.24
C LEU A 278 -5.34 2.86 9.28
N PRO A 279 -6.45 3.58 9.52
CA PRO A 279 -6.75 4.81 8.79
C PRO A 279 -5.79 5.93 9.21
N ILE A 280 -5.69 6.94 8.35
CA ILE A 280 -4.91 8.16 8.64
C ILE A 280 -5.74 9.25 9.30
N ARG A 281 -7.05 9.03 9.49
CA ARG A 281 -8.00 9.98 10.07
C ARG A 281 -8.35 9.59 11.49
N ALA A 282 -8.27 10.52 12.43
CA ALA A 282 -8.63 10.30 13.83
C ALA A 282 -10.15 10.06 14.04
N ASP A 283 -10.98 10.57 13.11
CA ASP A 283 -12.45 10.42 13.16
C ASP A 283 -12.95 9.11 12.53
N VAL A 284 -12.03 8.19 12.20
CA VAL A 284 -12.34 6.83 11.72
C VAL A 284 -11.73 5.80 12.65
N ALA A 285 -12.59 5.01 13.27
CA ALA A 285 -12.18 3.95 14.19
C ALA A 285 -11.82 2.65 13.45
N VAL A 286 -10.86 1.90 13.99
CA VAL A 286 -10.55 0.54 13.54
C VAL A 286 -11.43 -0.43 14.28
N ASP A 287 -11.88 -1.50 13.60
CA ASP A 287 -12.64 -2.57 14.25
C ASP A 287 -11.72 -3.34 15.22
N LYS A 288 -12.11 -3.38 16.49
CA LYS A 288 -11.36 -4.06 17.57
C LYS A 288 -11.12 -5.56 17.31
N LYS A 289 -11.97 -6.19 16.49
CA LYS A 289 -11.81 -7.61 16.11
C LYS A 289 -10.49 -7.90 15.38
N HIS A 290 -9.85 -6.87 14.79
CA HIS A 290 -8.57 -7.01 14.08
C HIS A 290 -7.35 -7.04 15.01
N GLY A 291 -7.52 -6.78 16.31
CA GLY A 291 -6.41 -6.72 17.28
C GLY A 291 -5.47 -5.53 17.08
N LEU A 292 -5.81 -4.61 16.20
CA LEU A 292 -5.08 -3.36 15.99
C LEU A 292 -5.43 -2.35 17.09
N PRO A 293 -4.45 -1.63 17.63
CA PRO A 293 -4.73 -0.50 18.51
C PRO A 293 -5.30 0.68 17.68
N PRO A 294 -5.88 1.71 18.32
CA PRO A 294 -6.18 2.97 17.66
C PRO A 294 -4.94 3.56 16.96
N ALA A 295 -5.15 4.31 15.87
CA ALA A 295 -4.07 4.82 15.05
C ALA A 295 -3.08 5.71 15.83
N ASP A 296 -3.57 6.55 16.74
CA ASP A 296 -2.75 7.41 17.60
C ASP A 296 -1.89 6.60 18.59
N GLU A 297 -2.43 5.50 19.13
CA GLU A 297 -1.67 4.58 19.98
C GLU A 297 -0.59 3.85 19.15
N ALA A 298 -0.93 3.37 17.97
CA ALA A 298 0.04 2.72 17.08
C ALA A 298 1.20 3.66 16.73
N VAL A 299 0.92 4.92 16.42
CA VAL A 299 1.95 5.94 16.14
C VAL A 299 2.85 6.19 17.35
N LYS A 300 2.29 6.27 18.57
CA LYS A 300 3.08 6.42 19.81
C LYS A 300 4.00 5.23 20.06
N ARG A 301 3.59 4.03 19.64
CA ARG A 301 4.35 2.77 19.78
C ARG A 301 5.25 2.49 18.58
N ALA A 302 5.22 3.33 17.53
CA ALA A 302 5.97 3.12 16.31
C ALA A 302 7.49 3.14 16.56
N MET A 303 8.18 2.16 15.99
CA MET A 303 9.63 2.19 15.88
C MET A 303 10.06 3.43 15.09
N LYS A 304 11.08 4.12 15.58
CA LYS A 304 11.59 5.33 14.93
C LYS A 304 12.32 4.99 13.63
N VAL A 305 12.17 5.84 12.65
CA VAL A 305 12.84 5.74 11.34
C VAL A 305 13.13 7.13 10.78
N ASP A 306 14.30 7.29 10.22
CA ASP A 306 14.67 8.45 9.40
C ASP A 306 14.52 8.06 7.93
N TYR A 307 13.45 8.52 7.29
CA TYR A 307 13.12 8.15 5.91
C TYR A 307 14.13 8.68 4.88
N LEU A 308 14.76 9.83 5.14
CA LEU A 308 15.77 10.39 4.25
C LEU A 308 17.06 9.56 4.33
N LYS A 309 17.47 9.18 5.54
CA LYS A 309 18.59 8.26 5.73
C LYS A 309 18.31 6.90 5.10
N VAL A 310 17.11 6.35 5.29
CA VAL A 310 16.73 5.08 4.65
C VAL A 310 16.75 5.19 3.12
N MET A 311 16.34 6.33 2.56
CA MET A 311 16.44 6.58 1.13
C MET A 311 17.89 6.51 0.63
N GLU A 312 18.82 7.11 1.35
CA GLU A 312 20.25 7.13 0.99
C GLU A 312 20.91 5.76 1.18
N GLU A 313 20.52 5.01 2.20
CA GLU A 313 21.11 3.72 2.57
C GLU A 313 20.32 2.49 2.04
N LYS A 314 19.27 2.69 1.23
CA LYS A 314 18.34 1.64 0.80
C LYS A 314 19.06 0.40 0.26
N GLU A 315 19.94 0.58 -0.71
CA GLU A 315 20.68 -0.53 -1.35
C GLU A 315 21.58 -1.25 -0.33
N THR A 316 22.25 -0.50 0.54
CA THR A 316 23.10 -1.06 1.60
C THR A 316 22.29 -1.90 2.59
N ILE A 317 21.12 -1.44 2.99
CA ILE A 317 20.22 -2.16 3.89
C ILE A 317 19.75 -3.47 3.24
N ILE A 318 19.33 -3.42 1.97
CA ILE A 318 18.90 -4.61 1.20
C ILE A 318 20.04 -5.62 1.07
N GLN A 319 21.24 -5.16 0.70
CA GLN A 319 22.40 -6.03 0.54
C GLN A 319 22.79 -6.69 1.86
N LYS A 320 22.88 -5.91 2.94
CA LYS A 320 23.25 -6.41 4.27
C LYS A 320 22.24 -7.44 4.80
N PHE A 321 20.94 -7.14 4.68
CA PHE A 321 19.90 -8.10 5.05
C PHE A 321 20.02 -9.38 4.22
N THR A 322 20.19 -9.26 2.91
CA THR A 322 20.32 -10.40 2.01
C THR A 322 21.54 -11.27 2.34
N GLN A 323 22.67 -10.65 2.69
CA GLN A 323 23.88 -11.37 3.11
C GLN A 323 23.66 -12.15 4.42
N ILE A 324 22.98 -11.53 5.40
CA ILE A 324 22.69 -12.19 6.67
C ILE A 324 21.73 -13.37 6.48
N MET A 325 20.73 -13.24 5.61
CA MET A 325 19.65 -14.21 5.45
C MET A 325 19.97 -15.35 4.46
N ARG A 326 21.08 -15.28 3.75
CA ARG A 326 21.62 -16.39 2.94
C ARG A 326 22.25 -17.46 3.83
#